data_4913908c0361b7437c49182b3944011a
#
_entry.id   4913908c0361b7437c49182b3944011a
#
_cell.length_a   1.000
_cell.length_b   1.000
_cell.length_c   1.000
_cell.angle_alpha   90.00
_cell.angle_beta   90.00
_cell.angle_gamma   90.00
#
_symmetry.space_group_name_H-M   'P 1'
#
loop_
_entity.id
_entity.type
_entity.pdbx_description
1 polymer ?
#
loop_
_entity_poly.entity_id
_entity_poly.type
_entity_poly.pdbx_seq_one_letter_code
_entity_poly.pdbx_strand_id
1 'polypeptide(L)'
;MEQSVHEQLMARLTQGQGQGLGQAAGAQLIGEMERAGQTAAVLALLGELREVSAKAEAGAVETLPELQRRGGLSDVVAWLDLGVALAESSGAAALKYWKDSPLVLGLLEPAMRGSVLSLALELAEDDPNVALEFFRRTPELLTLLPASDLRAWAEACAELAKVEYVLGIEFVRQVPAVAQALPLELVRPWIRFGMKLVTQNSLGKTDYVGTLEFFRTSPAILGDIAGPVRAGVIDVGSVVADRSPQLAIDFLAEAPSLLRRLPSDDWRQRVMRYAPLVAERDADAAVSYMRRCPEIIALLGETPDTQARFEQWFKGGMEVLEFSADGARAYFALETKKAL
;
A
#
# COMPACT_ATOMS: atom_id res chain seq x y z
N MET A 1 -49.29 -4.66 12.28
CA MET A 1 -48.26 -4.16 13.23
C MET A 1 -46.96 -4.17 12.48
N GLU A 2 -46.44 -3.03 12.14
CA GLU A 2 -45.11 -2.96 11.53
C GLU A 2 -44.07 -3.35 12.60
N GLN A 3 -43.31 -4.41 12.33
CA GLN A 3 -42.17 -4.75 13.17
C GLN A 3 -41.24 -3.57 13.21
N SER A 4 -40.73 -3.23 14.40
CA SER A 4 -39.75 -2.15 14.53
C SER A 4 -38.51 -2.48 13.71
N VAL A 5 -37.81 -1.46 13.24
CA VAL A 5 -36.49 -1.62 12.53
C VAL A 5 -35.54 -2.48 13.35
N HIS A 6 -35.58 -2.33 14.66
CA HIS A 6 -34.86 -3.13 15.63
C HIS A 6 -35.17 -4.64 15.50
N GLU A 7 -36.46 -5.00 15.47
CA GLU A 7 -36.87 -6.42 15.35
C GLU A 7 -36.49 -7.01 13.98
N GLN A 8 -36.55 -6.22 12.91
CA GLN A 8 -36.19 -6.67 11.57
C GLN A 8 -34.67 -6.86 11.42
N LEU A 9 -33.87 -5.95 11.96
CA LEU A 9 -32.41 -6.09 12.02
C LEU A 9 -31.98 -7.26 12.89
N MET A 10 -32.57 -7.41 14.10
CA MET A 10 -32.29 -8.53 14.98
C MET A 10 -32.69 -9.87 14.38
N ALA A 11 -33.82 -9.95 13.70
CA ALA A 11 -34.23 -11.17 13.02
C ALA A 11 -33.25 -11.59 11.92
N ARG A 12 -32.66 -10.63 11.21
CA ARG A 12 -31.65 -10.92 10.17
C ARG A 12 -30.28 -11.23 10.73
N LEU A 13 -29.80 -10.51 11.75
CA LEU A 13 -28.56 -10.82 12.47
C LEU A 13 -28.61 -12.23 13.10
N THR A 14 -29.81 -12.72 13.44
CA THR A 14 -30.00 -14.07 13.98
C THR A 14 -30.23 -15.13 12.90
N GLN A 15 -30.72 -14.78 11.71
CA GLN A 15 -30.97 -15.71 10.60
C GLN A 15 -29.77 -15.96 9.70
N GLY A 16 -28.80 -15.03 9.66
CA GLY A 16 -27.53 -15.14 8.89
C GLY A 16 -26.48 -16.05 9.51
N GLN A 17 -26.86 -16.97 10.37
CA GLN A 17 -25.92 -17.72 11.18
C GLN A 17 -25.14 -18.81 10.47
N GLY A 18 -23.92 -18.58 10.45
CA GLY A 18 -22.90 -19.58 10.66
C GLY A 18 -22.21 -19.55 12.02
N GLN A 19 -21.94 -18.48 12.68
CA GLN A 19 -21.31 -18.49 14.02
C GLN A 19 -21.25 -17.07 14.65
N GLY A 20 -22.01 -16.88 15.73
CA GLY A 20 -21.38 -16.22 16.88
C GLY A 20 -21.48 -14.72 17.03
N LEU A 21 -22.49 -14.00 16.53
CA LEU A 21 -22.82 -12.69 17.11
C LEU A 21 -23.65 -12.89 18.37
N GLY A 22 -23.07 -12.60 19.52
CA GLY A 22 -23.85 -12.49 20.74
C GLY A 22 -24.93 -11.43 20.60
N GLN A 23 -26.17 -11.75 20.96
CA GLN A 23 -27.32 -10.82 20.98
C GLN A 23 -27.00 -9.43 21.58
N ALA A 24 -26.01 -9.38 22.49
CA ALA A 24 -25.53 -8.16 23.13
C ALA A 24 -24.82 -7.20 22.16
N ALA A 25 -23.97 -7.69 21.25
CA ALA A 25 -23.22 -6.86 20.31
C ALA A 25 -24.16 -6.27 19.23
N GLY A 26 -25.11 -7.07 18.74
CA GLY A 26 -26.13 -6.59 17.81
C GLY A 26 -27.05 -5.52 18.41
N ALA A 27 -27.49 -5.72 19.65
CA ALA A 27 -28.33 -4.74 20.36
C ALA A 27 -27.58 -3.44 20.66
N GLN A 28 -26.28 -3.52 20.99
CA GLN A 28 -25.44 -2.36 21.20
C GLN A 28 -25.26 -1.57 19.89
N LEU A 29 -24.94 -2.26 18.77
CA LEU A 29 -24.79 -1.64 17.47
C LEU A 29 -26.07 -0.90 17.05
N ILE A 30 -27.24 -1.53 17.17
CA ILE A 30 -28.51 -0.91 16.83
C ILE A 30 -28.78 0.32 17.71
N GLY A 31 -28.54 0.23 19.01
CA GLY A 31 -28.70 1.35 19.92
C GLY A 31 -27.73 2.51 19.62
N GLU A 32 -26.56 2.25 19.11
CA GLU A 32 -25.59 3.27 18.67
C GLU A 32 -26.01 3.89 17.33
N MET A 33 -26.54 3.10 16.40
CA MET A 33 -27.09 3.59 15.13
C MET A 33 -28.32 4.50 15.35
N GLU A 34 -29.22 4.12 16.25
CA GLU A 34 -30.37 4.94 16.62
C GLU A 34 -29.92 6.28 17.24
N ARG A 35 -28.95 6.27 18.15
CA ARG A 35 -28.38 7.48 18.75
C ARG A 35 -27.65 8.38 17.72
N ALA A 36 -27.08 7.79 16.69
CA ALA A 36 -26.44 8.53 15.60
C ALA A 36 -27.40 9.09 14.56
N GLY A 37 -28.70 8.85 14.67
CA GLY A 37 -29.73 9.32 13.73
C GLY A 37 -29.66 8.66 12.34
N GLN A 38 -29.07 7.47 12.23
CA GLN A 38 -28.87 6.76 10.96
C GLN A 38 -30.01 5.82 10.59
N THR A 39 -31.05 5.78 11.40
CA THR A 39 -32.23 4.93 11.25
C THR A 39 -32.87 5.06 9.86
N ALA A 40 -32.86 6.28 9.28
CA ALA A 40 -33.45 6.53 7.98
C ALA A 40 -32.70 5.87 6.84
N ALA A 41 -31.35 5.82 6.87
CA ALA A 41 -30.55 5.18 5.84
C ALA A 41 -30.68 3.65 5.88
N VAL A 42 -30.75 3.08 7.09
CA VAL A 42 -30.98 1.65 7.30
C VAL A 42 -32.39 1.26 6.87
N LEU A 43 -33.41 2.09 7.15
CA LEU A 43 -34.78 1.89 6.69
C LEU A 43 -34.90 1.93 5.17
N ALA A 44 -34.20 2.85 4.50
CA ALA A 44 -34.19 2.91 3.03
C ALA A 44 -33.60 1.64 2.44
N LEU A 45 -32.49 1.14 2.98
CA LEU A 45 -31.84 -0.09 2.54
C LEU A 45 -32.69 -1.35 2.81
N LEU A 46 -33.36 -1.41 3.96
CA LEU A 46 -34.32 -2.47 4.27
C LEU A 46 -35.55 -2.40 3.37
N GLY A 47 -35.95 -1.19 2.95
CA GLY A 47 -37.00 -0.96 1.95
C GLY A 47 -36.63 -1.54 0.59
N GLU A 48 -35.44 -1.25 0.12
CA GLU A 48 -34.88 -1.81 -1.13
C GLU A 48 -34.76 -3.33 -1.06
N LEU A 49 -34.32 -3.88 0.07
CA LEU A 49 -34.28 -5.33 0.32
C LEU A 49 -35.65 -5.97 0.24
N ARG A 50 -36.68 -5.33 0.81
CA ARG A 50 -38.05 -5.84 0.80
C ARG A 50 -38.65 -5.87 -0.60
N GLU A 51 -38.37 -4.84 -1.42
CA GLU A 51 -38.79 -4.82 -2.83
C GLU A 51 -38.08 -5.91 -3.65
N VAL A 52 -36.77 -6.13 -3.41
CA VAL A 52 -36.01 -7.17 -4.08
C VAL A 52 -36.48 -8.56 -3.68
N SER A 53 -36.74 -8.81 -2.40
CA SER A 53 -37.28 -10.07 -1.89
C SER A 53 -38.67 -10.34 -2.42
N ALA A 54 -39.53 -9.33 -2.45
CA ALA A 54 -40.89 -9.46 -2.98
C ALA A 54 -40.92 -9.76 -4.49
N LYS A 55 -40.00 -9.18 -5.26
CA LYS A 55 -39.82 -9.45 -6.70
C LYS A 55 -39.27 -10.86 -6.94
N ALA A 56 -38.39 -11.36 -6.09
CA ALA A 56 -37.85 -12.72 -6.15
C ALA A 56 -38.93 -13.78 -5.81
N GLU A 57 -39.77 -13.51 -4.81
CA GLU A 57 -40.90 -14.39 -4.43
C GLU A 57 -41.99 -14.42 -5.47
N ALA A 58 -42.16 -13.37 -6.27
CA ALA A 58 -43.17 -13.29 -7.36
C ALA A 58 -42.79 -14.11 -8.61
N GLY A 59 -41.73 -14.90 -8.58
CA GLY A 59 -41.39 -15.86 -9.64
C GLY A 59 -40.83 -15.23 -10.92
N ALA A 60 -40.41 -13.99 -10.89
CA ALA A 60 -39.79 -13.32 -12.02
C ALA A 60 -38.33 -13.78 -12.19
N VAL A 61 -38.14 -14.98 -12.72
CA VAL A 61 -36.82 -15.58 -13.00
C VAL A 61 -35.97 -14.70 -13.94
N GLU A 62 -36.58 -13.85 -14.74
CA GLU A 62 -35.91 -12.88 -15.61
C GLU A 62 -35.26 -11.70 -14.85
N THR A 63 -35.64 -11.45 -13.61
CA THR A 63 -35.08 -10.37 -12.77
C THR A 63 -33.82 -10.77 -12.05
N LEU A 64 -33.47 -12.07 -11.95
CA LEU A 64 -32.23 -12.54 -11.30
C LEU A 64 -30.94 -11.94 -11.93
N PRO A 65 -30.79 -11.95 -13.29
CA PRO A 65 -29.62 -11.29 -13.91
C PRO A 65 -29.65 -9.77 -13.79
N GLU A 66 -30.82 -9.16 -13.65
CA GLU A 66 -30.96 -7.71 -13.49
C GLU A 66 -30.70 -7.29 -12.03
N LEU A 67 -31.07 -8.12 -11.08
CA LEU A 67 -30.73 -7.98 -9.67
C LEU A 67 -29.23 -8.17 -9.43
N GLN A 68 -28.61 -9.13 -10.11
CA GLN A 68 -27.15 -9.30 -10.11
C GLN A 68 -26.42 -8.12 -10.75
N ARG A 69 -26.98 -7.52 -11.82
CA ARG A 69 -26.43 -6.32 -12.46
C ARG A 69 -26.60 -5.06 -11.62
N ARG A 70 -27.62 -4.95 -10.79
CA ARG A 70 -27.89 -3.81 -9.91
C ARG A 70 -27.21 -3.92 -8.53
N GLY A 71 -26.38 -4.94 -8.29
CA GLY A 71 -25.79 -5.20 -6.98
C GLY A 71 -26.84 -5.71 -6.01
N GLY A 72 -27.33 -6.92 -6.26
CA GLY A 72 -28.52 -7.46 -5.62
C GLY A 72 -28.36 -7.80 -4.14
N LEU A 73 -29.16 -8.74 -3.67
CA LEU A 73 -29.23 -9.18 -2.27
C LEU A 73 -27.86 -9.53 -1.65
N SER A 74 -26.92 -10.03 -2.47
CA SER A 74 -25.54 -10.34 -2.06
C SER A 74 -24.77 -9.11 -1.57
N ASP A 75 -24.92 -7.94 -2.23
CA ASP A 75 -24.21 -6.73 -1.82
C ASP A 75 -24.72 -6.19 -0.50
N VAL A 76 -26.02 -6.34 -0.24
CA VAL A 76 -26.60 -5.91 1.03
C VAL A 76 -26.20 -6.83 2.16
N VAL A 77 -26.14 -8.14 1.91
CA VAL A 77 -25.59 -9.09 2.90
C VAL A 77 -24.14 -8.76 3.20
N ALA A 78 -23.30 -8.60 2.17
CA ALA A 78 -21.91 -8.23 2.35
C ALA A 78 -21.73 -6.86 3.08
N TRP A 79 -22.62 -5.89 2.80
CA TRP A 79 -22.64 -4.61 3.50
C TRP A 79 -22.98 -4.75 4.98
N LEU A 80 -23.96 -5.59 5.32
CA LEU A 80 -24.29 -5.90 6.71
C LEU A 80 -23.18 -6.67 7.41
N ASP A 81 -22.61 -7.67 6.76
CA ASP A 81 -21.53 -8.52 7.31
C ASP A 81 -20.30 -7.68 7.66
N LEU A 82 -19.89 -6.76 6.77
CA LEU A 82 -18.79 -5.84 7.06
C LEU A 82 -19.12 -4.94 8.26
N GLY A 83 -20.32 -4.36 8.31
CA GLY A 83 -20.73 -3.52 9.44
C GLY A 83 -20.71 -4.25 10.78
N VAL A 84 -21.10 -5.52 10.75
CA VAL A 84 -21.08 -6.41 11.90
C VAL A 84 -19.64 -6.75 12.31
N ALA A 85 -18.78 -7.17 11.38
CA ALA A 85 -17.39 -7.49 11.66
C ALA A 85 -16.63 -6.28 12.26
N LEU A 86 -16.90 -5.08 11.73
CA LEU A 86 -16.36 -3.85 12.30
C LEU A 86 -16.87 -3.59 13.73
N ALA A 87 -18.16 -3.88 14.00
CA ALA A 87 -18.75 -3.67 15.31
C ALA A 87 -18.22 -4.63 16.37
N GLU A 88 -17.91 -5.86 16.01
CA GLU A 88 -17.30 -6.85 16.92
C GLU A 88 -15.94 -6.39 17.44
N SER A 89 -15.17 -5.70 16.58
CA SER A 89 -13.81 -5.27 16.89
C SER A 89 -13.74 -3.82 17.35
N SER A 90 -14.58 -2.92 16.80
CA SER A 90 -14.56 -1.49 17.07
C SER A 90 -15.91 -0.83 16.78
N GLY A 91 -16.69 -0.53 17.82
CA GLY A 91 -17.95 0.22 17.68
C GLY A 91 -17.77 1.58 17.01
N ALA A 92 -16.62 2.25 17.23
CA ALA A 92 -16.31 3.52 16.59
C ALA A 92 -16.08 3.38 15.08
N ALA A 93 -15.41 2.30 14.63
CA ALA A 93 -15.24 2.01 13.22
C ALA A 93 -16.56 1.66 12.55
N ALA A 94 -17.40 0.85 13.20
CA ALA A 94 -18.73 0.50 12.72
C ALA A 94 -19.63 1.75 12.53
N LEU A 95 -19.66 2.66 13.51
CA LEU A 95 -20.44 3.90 13.40
C LEU A 95 -19.99 4.76 12.21
N LYS A 96 -18.68 4.89 11.99
CA LYS A 96 -18.15 5.60 10.83
C LYS A 96 -18.53 4.90 9.53
N TYR A 97 -18.43 3.58 9.50
CA TYR A 97 -18.82 2.78 8.35
C TYR A 97 -20.29 2.99 7.98
N TRP A 98 -21.20 2.84 8.95
CA TRP A 98 -22.64 3.03 8.71
C TRP A 98 -22.99 4.44 8.23
N LYS A 99 -22.25 5.44 8.73
CA LYS A 99 -22.42 6.83 8.29
C LYS A 99 -21.95 7.06 6.86
N ASP A 100 -20.78 6.52 6.49
CA ASP A 100 -20.11 6.85 5.25
C ASP A 100 -20.48 5.89 4.10
N SER A 101 -20.90 4.65 4.43
CA SER A 101 -21.11 3.60 3.43
C SER A 101 -22.15 3.92 2.35
N PRO A 102 -23.29 4.60 2.62
CA PRO A 102 -24.22 4.95 1.55
C PRO A 102 -23.60 5.87 0.50
N LEU A 103 -22.76 6.82 0.93
CA LEU A 103 -22.05 7.71 0.02
C LEU A 103 -20.99 6.95 -0.77
N VAL A 104 -20.16 6.16 -0.10
CA VAL A 104 -19.10 5.36 -0.72
C VAL A 104 -19.67 4.41 -1.77
N LEU A 105 -20.71 3.64 -1.40
CA LEU A 105 -21.37 2.71 -2.33
C LEU A 105 -22.07 3.42 -3.49
N GLY A 106 -22.56 4.65 -3.27
CA GLY A 106 -23.14 5.48 -4.32
C GLY A 106 -22.12 5.95 -5.37
N LEU A 107 -20.84 6.07 -4.99
CA LEU A 107 -19.74 6.41 -5.89
C LEU A 107 -19.18 5.21 -6.67
N LEU A 108 -19.47 3.98 -6.22
CA LEU A 108 -18.99 2.76 -6.86
C LEU A 108 -19.96 2.30 -7.95
N GLU A 109 -19.39 1.80 -9.04
CA GLU A 109 -20.19 1.06 -10.04
C GLU A 109 -20.88 -0.15 -9.38
N PRO A 110 -22.15 -0.43 -9.66
CA PRO A 110 -22.88 -1.54 -9.04
C PRO A 110 -22.14 -2.88 -9.09
N ALA A 111 -21.50 -3.18 -10.22
CA ALA A 111 -20.73 -4.42 -10.40
C ALA A 111 -19.51 -4.56 -9.47
N MET A 112 -19.01 -3.45 -8.92
CA MET A 112 -17.83 -3.43 -8.06
C MET A 112 -18.17 -3.50 -6.57
N ARG A 113 -19.39 -3.19 -6.18
CA ARG A 113 -19.80 -3.07 -4.76
C ARG A 113 -19.53 -4.36 -3.97
N GLY A 114 -19.97 -5.49 -4.48
CA GLY A 114 -19.77 -6.79 -3.83
C GLY A 114 -18.28 -7.11 -3.63
N SER A 115 -17.45 -6.91 -4.66
CA SER A 115 -16.01 -7.15 -4.57
C SER A 115 -15.34 -6.24 -3.55
N VAL A 116 -15.69 -4.96 -3.51
CA VAL A 116 -15.14 -3.99 -2.55
C VAL A 116 -15.54 -4.34 -1.12
N LEU A 117 -16.80 -4.69 -0.91
CA LEU A 117 -17.29 -5.11 0.41
C LEU A 117 -16.61 -6.40 0.90
N SER A 118 -16.42 -7.38 0.01
CA SER A 118 -15.72 -8.63 0.35
C SER A 118 -14.26 -8.38 0.72
N LEU A 119 -13.56 -7.54 -0.04
CA LEU A 119 -12.17 -7.18 0.27
C LEU A 119 -12.05 -6.41 1.60
N ALA A 120 -12.97 -5.49 1.84
CA ALA A 120 -13.00 -4.77 3.12
C ALA A 120 -13.35 -5.69 4.30
N LEU A 121 -14.19 -6.71 4.08
CA LEU A 121 -14.50 -7.73 5.10
C LEU A 121 -13.26 -8.59 5.40
N GLU A 122 -12.54 -9.05 4.37
CA GLU A 122 -11.27 -9.76 4.54
C GLU A 122 -10.27 -8.92 5.36
N LEU A 123 -10.16 -7.61 5.08
CA LEU A 123 -9.30 -6.69 5.84
C LEU A 123 -9.77 -6.48 7.29
N ALA A 124 -11.09 -6.53 7.54
CA ALA A 124 -11.63 -6.35 8.89
C ALA A 124 -11.26 -7.50 9.84
N GLU A 125 -10.95 -8.68 9.32
CA GLU A 125 -10.40 -9.80 10.09
C GLU A 125 -9.00 -9.48 10.66
N ASP A 126 -8.22 -8.65 9.93
CA ASP A 126 -6.88 -8.24 10.36
C ASP A 126 -6.94 -6.96 11.23
N ASP A 127 -7.58 -5.90 10.74
CA ASP A 127 -7.83 -4.66 11.52
C ASP A 127 -9.04 -3.86 11.00
N PRO A 128 -9.99 -3.51 11.88
CA PRO A 128 -11.21 -2.80 11.50
C PRO A 128 -10.98 -1.36 11.00
N ASN A 129 -9.92 -0.69 11.46
CA ASN A 129 -9.64 0.69 11.02
C ASN A 129 -8.99 0.70 9.64
N VAL A 130 -8.14 -0.29 9.34
CA VAL A 130 -7.57 -0.49 7.99
C VAL A 130 -8.67 -0.82 7.00
N ALA A 131 -9.57 -1.73 7.35
CA ALA A 131 -10.74 -2.07 6.52
C ALA A 131 -11.61 -0.86 6.22
N LEU A 132 -11.91 -0.06 7.24
CA LEU A 132 -12.71 1.16 7.09
C LEU A 132 -12.01 2.19 6.20
N GLU A 133 -10.71 2.44 6.40
CA GLU A 133 -9.95 3.40 5.59
C GLU A 133 -9.86 2.94 4.14
N PHE A 134 -9.60 1.64 3.90
CA PHE A 134 -9.61 1.04 2.56
C PHE A 134 -10.97 1.21 1.89
N PHE A 135 -12.05 0.82 2.55
CA PHE A 135 -13.40 0.95 2.03
C PHE A 135 -13.73 2.39 1.62
N ARG A 136 -13.45 3.36 2.49
CA ARG A 136 -13.74 4.78 2.25
C ARG A 136 -12.97 5.36 1.08
N ARG A 137 -11.73 4.90 0.85
CA ARG A 137 -10.88 5.39 -0.24
C ARG A 137 -11.03 4.63 -1.55
N THR A 138 -11.69 3.48 -1.54
CA THR A 138 -11.82 2.65 -2.74
C THR A 138 -12.40 3.41 -3.95
N PRO A 139 -13.40 4.31 -3.86
CA PRO A 139 -13.84 5.09 -5.00
C PRO A 139 -12.72 5.93 -5.64
N GLU A 140 -11.87 6.56 -4.82
CA GLU A 140 -10.69 7.30 -5.29
C GLU A 140 -9.68 6.35 -5.94
N LEU A 141 -9.41 5.21 -5.30
CA LEU A 141 -8.47 4.20 -5.81
C LEU A 141 -8.88 3.69 -7.19
N LEU A 142 -10.16 3.40 -7.40
CA LEU A 142 -10.68 2.90 -8.68
C LEU A 142 -10.64 3.94 -9.81
N THR A 143 -10.42 5.21 -9.52
CA THR A 143 -10.13 6.21 -10.57
C THR A 143 -8.69 6.14 -11.07
N LEU A 144 -7.80 5.53 -10.28
CA LEU A 144 -6.35 5.50 -10.52
C LEU A 144 -5.84 4.10 -10.87
N LEU A 145 -6.53 3.07 -10.38
CA LEU A 145 -6.14 1.67 -10.51
C LEU A 145 -7.13 0.89 -11.36
N PRO A 146 -6.64 -0.05 -12.17
CA PRO A 146 -7.51 -1.08 -12.73
C PRO A 146 -8.22 -1.86 -11.63
N ALA A 147 -9.49 -2.18 -11.83
CA ALA A 147 -10.27 -2.95 -10.87
C ALA A 147 -9.64 -4.34 -10.57
N SER A 148 -8.93 -4.92 -11.55
CA SER A 148 -8.17 -6.17 -11.41
C SER A 148 -7.08 -6.11 -10.35
N ASP A 149 -6.52 -4.92 -10.11
CA ASP A 149 -5.38 -4.73 -9.22
C ASP A 149 -5.79 -4.47 -7.77
N LEU A 150 -7.08 -4.13 -7.55
CA LEU A 150 -7.59 -3.75 -6.23
C LEU A 150 -7.32 -4.82 -5.16
N ARG A 151 -7.44 -6.11 -5.53
CA ARG A 151 -7.13 -7.22 -4.63
C ARG A 151 -5.67 -7.23 -4.20
N ALA A 152 -4.72 -7.02 -5.12
CA ALA A 152 -3.30 -6.99 -4.79
C ALA A 152 -2.96 -5.85 -3.82
N TRP A 153 -3.63 -4.71 -3.97
CA TRP A 153 -3.49 -3.58 -3.04
C TRP A 153 -4.12 -3.86 -1.68
N ALA A 154 -5.27 -4.52 -1.63
CA ALA A 154 -5.88 -4.96 -0.37
C ALA A 154 -5.00 -5.98 0.38
N GLU A 155 -4.43 -6.95 -0.33
CA GLU A 155 -3.46 -7.91 0.25
C GLU A 155 -2.23 -7.21 0.83
N ALA A 156 -1.69 -6.21 0.14
CA ALA A 156 -0.58 -5.42 0.65
C ALA A 156 -0.96 -4.62 1.92
N CYS A 157 -2.19 -4.09 1.98
CA CYS A 157 -2.73 -3.46 3.19
C CYS A 157 -2.81 -4.47 4.35
N ALA A 158 -3.32 -5.69 4.09
CA ALA A 158 -3.43 -6.75 5.07
C ALA A 158 -2.06 -7.18 5.62
N GLU A 159 -1.06 -7.37 4.74
CA GLU A 159 0.31 -7.70 5.13
C GLU A 159 0.89 -6.66 6.10
N LEU A 160 0.65 -5.38 5.86
CA LEU A 160 1.10 -4.29 6.74
C LEU A 160 0.27 -4.19 8.02
N ALA A 161 -1.05 -4.39 7.95
CA ALA A 161 -1.93 -4.36 9.11
C ALA A 161 -1.59 -5.45 10.15
N LYS A 162 -1.18 -6.64 9.70
CA LYS A 162 -0.71 -7.74 10.56
C LYS A 162 0.55 -7.40 11.35
N VAL A 163 1.39 -6.50 10.82
CA VAL A 163 2.59 -6.04 11.53
C VAL A 163 2.22 -4.93 12.50
N GLU A 164 1.53 -3.89 12.01
CA GLU A 164 1.04 -2.76 12.79
C GLU A 164 -0.06 -2.04 12.00
N TYR A 165 -1.23 -1.88 12.56
CA TYR A 165 -2.40 -1.30 11.88
C TYR A 165 -2.15 0.12 11.33
N VAL A 166 -1.31 0.90 12.00
CA VAL A 166 -0.95 2.26 11.56
C VAL A 166 -0.22 2.23 10.22
N LEU A 167 0.59 1.20 9.94
CA LEU A 167 1.25 1.00 8.65
C LEU A 167 0.24 0.71 7.55
N GLY A 168 -0.75 -0.15 7.81
CA GLY A 168 -1.83 -0.44 6.89
C GLY A 168 -2.64 0.82 6.54
N ILE A 169 -3.04 1.60 7.54
CA ILE A 169 -3.77 2.87 7.33
C ILE A 169 -2.93 3.85 6.51
N GLU A 170 -1.66 4.05 6.87
CA GLU A 170 -0.80 4.98 6.14
C GLU A 170 -0.59 4.53 4.70
N PHE A 171 -0.39 3.22 4.47
CA PHE A 171 -0.26 2.68 3.13
C PHE A 171 -1.51 2.97 2.28
N VAL A 172 -2.72 2.69 2.78
CA VAL A 172 -3.98 3.00 2.08
C VAL A 172 -4.04 4.48 1.69
N ARG A 173 -3.60 5.37 2.57
CA ARG A 173 -3.58 6.82 2.31
C ARG A 173 -2.61 7.21 1.22
N GLN A 174 -1.51 6.48 1.09
CA GLN A 174 -0.48 6.76 0.10
C GLN A 174 -0.71 6.04 -1.24
N VAL A 175 -1.65 5.10 -1.33
CA VAL A 175 -1.94 4.37 -2.58
C VAL A 175 -2.10 5.29 -3.80
N PRO A 176 -2.83 6.42 -3.75
CA PRO A 176 -2.94 7.32 -4.90
C PRO A 176 -1.57 7.83 -5.39
N ALA A 177 -0.70 8.24 -4.48
CA ALA A 177 0.63 8.73 -4.82
C ALA A 177 1.55 7.59 -5.30
N VAL A 178 1.47 6.43 -4.66
CA VAL A 178 2.26 5.24 -5.02
C VAL A 178 1.87 4.74 -6.41
N ALA A 179 0.58 4.64 -6.71
CA ALA A 179 0.07 4.18 -8.00
C ALA A 179 0.46 5.11 -9.17
N GLN A 180 0.60 6.40 -8.91
CA GLN A 180 1.11 7.34 -9.90
C GLN A 180 2.63 7.24 -10.08
N ALA A 181 3.35 6.90 -9.02
CA ALA A 181 4.81 6.85 -9.03
C ALA A 181 5.37 5.48 -9.43
N LEU A 182 4.70 4.39 -9.10
CA LEU A 182 5.21 3.02 -9.24
C LEU A 182 4.24 2.12 -9.99
N PRO A 183 4.74 1.30 -10.93
CA PRO A 183 3.97 0.19 -11.46
C PRO A 183 3.76 -0.89 -10.36
N LEU A 184 2.69 -1.67 -10.50
CA LEU A 184 2.25 -2.62 -9.47
C LEU A 184 3.34 -3.61 -9.03
N GLU A 185 4.17 -4.07 -9.97
CA GLU A 185 5.27 -5.01 -9.69
C GLU A 185 6.35 -4.44 -8.75
N LEU A 186 6.46 -3.11 -8.63
CA LEU A 186 7.40 -2.45 -7.73
C LEU A 186 6.81 -2.15 -6.34
N VAL A 187 5.51 -2.30 -6.15
CA VAL A 187 4.85 -1.99 -4.87
C VAL A 187 5.35 -2.90 -3.74
N ARG A 188 5.39 -4.22 -3.96
CA ARG A 188 5.91 -5.16 -2.93
C ARG A 188 7.40 -4.96 -2.61
N PRO A 189 8.31 -4.79 -3.58
CA PRO A 189 9.68 -4.36 -3.31
C PRO A 189 9.76 -3.06 -2.51
N TRP A 190 8.96 -2.05 -2.86
CA TRP A 190 8.90 -0.79 -2.15
C TRP A 190 8.41 -0.94 -0.70
N ILE A 191 7.35 -1.74 -0.45
CA ILE A 191 6.89 -2.07 0.90
C ILE A 191 8.00 -2.74 1.71
N ARG A 192 8.68 -3.74 1.12
CA ARG A 192 9.80 -4.43 1.77
C ARG A 192 10.93 -3.48 2.14
N PHE A 193 11.24 -2.53 1.28
CA PHE A 193 12.21 -1.49 1.61
C PHE A 193 11.75 -0.68 2.84
N GLY A 194 10.52 -0.17 2.84
CA GLY A 194 9.97 0.57 3.98
C GLY A 194 10.02 -0.23 5.29
N MET A 195 9.72 -1.53 5.24
CA MET A 195 9.75 -2.40 6.41
C MET A 195 11.16 -2.63 6.98
N LYS A 196 12.20 -2.48 6.17
CA LYS A 196 13.61 -2.53 6.64
C LYS A 196 14.05 -1.26 7.39
N LEU A 197 13.24 -0.20 7.34
CA LEU A 197 13.50 1.03 8.10
C LEU A 197 12.94 0.99 9.53
N VAL A 198 12.32 -0.13 9.92
CA VAL A 198 11.87 -0.36 11.28
C VAL A 198 13.08 -0.43 12.22
N THR A 199 13.04 0.36 13.29
CA THR A 199 14.10 0.41 14.29
C THR A 199 13.59 0.04 15.67
N GLN A 200 14.45 0.02 16.66
CA GLN A 200 14.06 -0.05 18.06
C GLN A 200 14.33 1.29 18.73
N ASN A 201 13.36 1.79 19.50
CA ASN A 201 13.57 2.99 20.27
C ASN A 201 14.46 2.75 21.51
N SER A 202 14.78 3.79 22.25
CA SER A 202 15.64 3.73 23.44
C SER A 202 15.12 2.80 24.56
N LEU A 203 13.87 2.38 24.49
CA LEU A 203 13.23 1.43 25.40
C LEU A 203 13.19 -0.01 24.87
N GLY A 204 13.82 -0.28 23.72
CA GLY A 204 13.81 -1.57 23.05
C GLY A 204 12.47 -1.91 22.39
N LYS A 205 11.53 -0.96 22.28
CA LYS A 205 10.27 -1.15 21.58
C LYS A 205 10.43 -0.86 20.08
N THR A 206 9.73 -1.62 19.26
CA THR A 206 9.67 -1.40 17.81
C THR A 206 9.19 0.01 17.50
N ASP A 207 9.92 0.68 16.61
CA ASP A 207 9.64 2.05 16.15
C ASP A 207 9.45 2.05 14.63
N TYR A 208 8.27 2.48 14.19
CA TYR A 208 7.86 2.55 12.79
C TYR A 208 7.95 3.96 12.19
N VAL A 209 8.48 4.95 12.92
CA VAL A 209 8.53 6.35 12.46
C VAL A 209 9.24 6.47 11.12
N GLY A 210 10.40 5.82 10.95
CA GLY A 210 11.15 5.83 9.70
C GLY A 210 10.36 5.20 8.54
N THR A 211 9.64 4.10 8.79
CA THR A 211 8.78 3.44 7.81
C THR A 211 7.59 4.33 7.39
N LEU A 212 6.94 4.97 8.36
CA LEU A 212 5.82 5.88 8.08
C LEU A 212 6.28 7.10 7.28
N GLU A 213 7.42 7.68 7.63
CA GLU A 213 8.00 8.80 6.88
C GLU A 213 8.39 8.38 5.45
N PHE A 214 8.97 7.21 5.29
CA PHE A 214 9.27 6.64 3.99
C PHE A 214 8.00 6.48 3.14
N PHE A 215 6.93 5.91 3.67
CA PHE A 215 5.68 5.76 2.92
C PHE A 215 5.09 7.10 2.49
N ARG A 216 5.25 8.16 3.29
CA ARG A 216 4.76 9.52 2.96
C ARG A 216 5.59 10.24 1.91
N THR A 217 6.90 10.10 1.96
CA THR A 217 7.83 10.92 1.17
C THR A 217 8.33 10.24 -0.09
N SER A 218 8.56 8.92 -0.03
CA SER A 218 9.18 8.18 -1.13
C SER A 218 8.38 8.14 -2.44
N PRO A 219 7.02 8.16 -2.47
CA PRO A 219 6.30 8.20 -3.73
C PRO A 219 6.65 9.43 -4.57
N ALA A 220 6.74 10.60 -3.95
CA ALA A 220 7.14 11.83 -4.67
C ALA A 220 8.59 11.73 -5.18
N ILE A 221 9.51 11.24 -4.35
CA ILE A 221 10.91 11.06 -4.72
C ILE A 221 11.06 10.07 -5.89
N LEU A 222 10.35 8.94 -5.83
CA LEU A 222 10.38 7.92 -6.88
C LEU A 222 9.67 8.39 -8.16
N GLY A 223 8.66 9.23 -8.03
CA GLY A 223 7.99 9.89 -9.16
C GLY A 223 8.94 10.76 -9.99
N ASP A 224 9.91 11.41 -9.34
CA ASP A 224 10.95 12.23 -9.98
C ASP A 224 12.04 11.41 -10.70
N ILE A 225 12.04 10.09 -10.53
CA ILE A 225 13.02 9.18 -11.13
C ILE A 225 12.43 8.54 -12.39
N ALA A 226 13.22 8.45 -13.46
CA ALA A 226 12.80 7.79 -14.69
C ALA A 226 12.42 6.31 -14.44
N GLY A 227 11.30 5.86 -15.03
CA GLY A 227 10.72 4.52 -14.82
C GLY A 227 11.73 3.36 -14.84
N PRO A 228 12.59 3.27 -15.87
CA PRO A 228 13.54 2.15 -16.01
C PRO A 228 14.56 1.99 -14.87
N VAL A 229 14.80 3.02 -14.08
CA VAL A 229 15.80 2.98 -12.99
C VAL A 229 15.18 2.96 -11.58
N ARG A 230 13.86 3.11 -11.46
CA ARG A 230 13.17 3.09 -10.14
C ARG A 230 13.39 1.79 -9.40
N ALA A 231 13.29 0.65 -10.10
CA ALA A 231 13.54 -0.66 -9.51
C ALA A 231 14.93 -0.73 -8.87
N GLY A 232 15.96 -0.31 -9.60
CA GLY A 232 17.33 -0.29 -9.08
C GLY A 232 17.50 0.61 -7.84
N VAL A 233 16.82 1.77 -7.79
CA VAL A 233 16.86 2.65 -6.61
C VAL A 233 16.21 1.96 -5.40
N ILE A 234 15.07 1.29 -5.60
CA ILE A 234 14.42 0.53 -4.54
C ILE A 234 15.31 -0.62 -4.06
N ASP A 235 15.94 -1.35 -4.99
CA ASP A 235 16.81 -2.48 -4.67
C ASP A 235 18.04 -2.03 -3.87
N VAL A 236 18.75 -1.00 -4.34
CA VAL A 236 19.91 -0.42 -3.62
C VAL A 236 19.49 0.08 -2.24
N GLY A 237 18.43 0.89 -2.18
CA GLY A 237 17.92 1.42 -0.91
C GLY A 237 17.54 0.31 0.06
N SER A 238 16.90 -0.76 -0.43
CA SER A 238 16.54 -1.92 0.37
C SER A 238 17.74 -2.67 0.92
N VAL A 239 18.81 -2.84 0.13
CA VAL A 239 20.05 -3.50 0.60
C VAL A 239 20.81 -2.61 1.57
N VAL A 240 20.87 -1.31 1.30
CA VAL A 240 21.49 -0.34 2.23
C VAL A 240 20.73 -0.30 3.57
N ALA A 241 19.39 -0.39 3.55
CA ALA A 241 18.55 -0.38 4.75
C ALA A 241 18.83 -1.57 5.68
N ASP A 242 19.21 -2.72 5.16
CA ASP A 242 19.60 -3.89 5.96
C ASP A 242 20.80 -3.60 6.88
N ARG A 243 21.63 -2.62 6.53
CA ARG A 243 22.84 -2.24 7.27
C ARG A 243 22.65 -0.94 8.04
N SER A 244 22.01 0.05 7.42
CA SER A 244 21.82 1.38 7.99
C SER A 244 20.52 2.01 7.45
N PRO A 245 19.43 1.96 8.22
CA PRO A 245 18.17 2.62 7.85
C PRO A 245 18.34 4.11 7.52
N GLN A 246 19.12 4.84 8.31
CA GLN A 246 19.36 6.27 8.08
C GLN A 246 20.07 6.52 6.75
N LEU A 247 21.12 5.74 6.45
CA LEU A 247 21.85 5.87 5.20
C LEU A 247 20.95 5.58 3.98
N ALA A 248 20.02 4.64 4.11
CA ALA A 248 19.07 4.33 3.06
C ALA A 248 18.07 5.48 2.79
N ILE A 249 17.61 6.15 3.84
CA ILE A 249 16.77 7.35 3.74
C ILE A 249 17.54 8.48 3.05
N ASP A 250 18.77 8.75 3.48
CA ASP A 250 19.63 9.78 2.90
C ASP A 250 19.93 9.48 1.41
N PHE A 251 20.25 8.23 1.10
CA PHE A 251 20.43 7.77 -0.28
C PHE A 251 19.20 8.01 -1.14
N LEU A 252 18.01 7.64 -0.65
CA LEU A 252 16.76 7.81 -1.40
C LEU A 252 16.50 9.29 -1.68
N ALA A 253 16.73 10.17 -0.70
CA ALA A 253 16.55 11.61 -0.86
C ALA A 253 17.52 12.21 -1.90
N GLU A 254 18.75 11.69 -2.00
CA GLU A 254 19.77 12.14 -2.94
C GLU A 254 19.59 11.54 -4.35
N ALA A 255 19.01 10.35 -4.47
CA ALA A 255 18.95 9.57 -5.72
C ALA A 255 18.46 10.36 -6.95
N PRO A 256 17.37 11.17 -6.89
CA PRO A 256 16.95 11.94 -8.05
C PRO A 256 18.00 12.92 -8.55
N SER A 257 18.74 13.56 -7.64
CA SER A 257 19.77 14.53 -8.00
C SER A 257 21.00 13.85 -8.60
N LEU A 258 21.40 12.70 -8.04
CA LEU A 258 22.53 11.91 -8.55
C LEU A 258 22.23 11.38 -9.96
N LEU A 259 21.04 10.82 -10.16
CA LEU A 259 20.64 10.25 -11.44
C LEU A 259 20.48 11.33 -12.54
N ARG A 260 19.99 12.54 -12.18
CA ARG A 260 19.91 13.66 -13.14
C ARG A 260 21.28 14.15 -13.64
N ARG A 261 22.34 13.97 -12.86
CA ARG A 261 23.74 14.32 -13.23
C ARG A 261 24.35 13.33 -14.21
N LEU A 262 23.76 12.15 -14.41
CA LEU A 262 24.21 11.16 -15.38
C LEU A 262 23.74 11.56 -16.80
N PRO A 263 24.60 11.41 -17.83
CA PRO A 263 24.37 12.02 -19.14
C PRO A 263 23.25 11.37 -19.96
N SER A 264 22.91 10.10 -19.70
CA SER A 264 21.89 9.38 -20.43
C SER A 264 21.18 8.32 -19.58
N ASP A 265 20.03 7.81 -20.07
CA ASP A 265 19.32 6.71 -19.43
C ASP A 265 20.14 5.41 -19.42
N ASP A 266 20.94 5.16 -20.46
CA ASP A 266 21.83 4.00 -20.48
C ASP A 266 22.84 4.05 -19.33
N TRP A 267 23.38 5.24 -19.04
CA TRP A 267 24.28 5.43 -17.89
C TRP A 267 23.54 5.25 -16.57
N ARG A 268 22.33 5.78 -16.45
CA ARG A 268 21.48 5.58 -15.24
C ARG A 268 21.22 4.11 -14.98
N GLN A 269 20.80 3.36 -16.00
CA GLN A 269 20.57 1.91 -15.89
C GLN A 269 21.86 1.16 -15.55
N ARG A 270 22.98 1.52 -16.16
CA ARG A 270 24.26 0.87 -15.92
C ARG A 270 24.75 1.08 -14.51
N VAL A 271 24.73 2.32 -14.02
CA VAL A 271 25.10 2.66 -12.64
C VAL A 271 24.22 1.91 -11.65
N MET A 272 22.91 1.88 -11.89
CA MET A 272 21.95 1.17 -11.04
C MET A 272 22.05 -0.35 -11.11
N ARG A 273 22.61 -0.91 -12.17
CA ARG A 273 22.90 -2.36 -12.27
C ARG A 273 24.06 -2.78 -11.34
N TYR A 274 25.03 -1.92 -11.17
CA TYR A 274 26.21 -2.24 -10.35
C TYR A 274 26.06 -1.87 -8.89
N ALA A 275 25.27 -0.87 -8.57
CA ALA A 275 25.09 -0.35 -7.21
C ALA A 275 24.63 -1.42 -6.19
N PRO A 276 23.68 -2.33 -6.49
CA PRO A 276 23.31 -3.40 -5.58
C PRO A 276 24.48 -4.34 -5.25
N LEU A 277 25.35 -4.64 -6.22
CA LEU A 277 26.51 -5.52 -6.02
C LEU A 277 27.51 -4.94 -5.00
N VAL A 278 27.65 -3.62 -5.00
CA VAL A 278 28.47 -2.93 -3.96
C VAL A 278 27.73 -2.95 -2.64
N ALA A 279 26.41 -2.65 -2.64
CA ALA A 279 25.60 -2.56 -1.44
C ALA A 279 25.51 -3.88 -0.66
N GLU A 280 25.44 -5.01 -1.34
CA GLU A 280 25.46 -6.35 -0.74
C GLU A 280 26.72 -6.60 0.10
N ARG A 281 27.84 -5.98 -0.28
CA ARG A 281 29.11 -6.08 0.42
C ARG A 281 29.29 -5.00 1.48
N ASP A 282 29.05 -3.74 1.10
CA ASP A 282 29.17 -2.58 2.00
C ASP A 282 28.24 -1.43 1.57
N ALA A 283 27.35 -1.04 2.47
CA ALA A 283 26.34 -0.01 2.22
C ALA A 283 26.95 1.39 2.00
N ASP A 284 27.96 1.77 2.81
CA ASP A 284 28.65 3.07 2.68
C ASP A 284 29.45 3.17 1.39
N ALA A 285 30.10 2.06 0.99
CA ALA A 285 30.79 1.98 -0.29
C ALA A 285 29.82 2.14 -1.47
N ALA A 286 28.61 1.57 -1.38
CA ALA A 286 27.57 1.72 -2.41
C ALA A 286 27.10 3.17 -2.56
N VAL A 287 26.83 3.85 -1.45
CA VAL A 287 26.47 5.27 -1.48
C VAL A 287 27.60 6.12 -2.02
N SER A 288 28.86 5.84 -1.61
CA SER A 288 30.05 6.50 -2.13
C SER A 288 30.21 6.28 -3.64
N TYR A 289 30.03 5.04 -4.12
CA TYR A 289 30.00 4.69 -5.53
C TYR A 289 28.94 5.52 -6.29
N MET A 290 27.71 5.53 -5.80
CA MET A 290 26.61 6.27 -6.45
C MET A 290 26.89 7.78 -6.55
N ARG A 291 27.39 8.37 -5.47
CA ARG A 291 27.74 9.80 -5.43
C ARG A 291 28.86 10.14 -6.41
N ARG A 292 29.79 9.21 -6.65
CA ARG A 292 30.97 9.44 -7.50
C ARG A 292 30.73 9.14 -8.98
N CYS A 293 29.82 8.26 -9.32
CA CYS A 293 29.55 7.87 -10.71
C CYS A 293 29.39 9.05 -11.68
N PRO A 294 28.61 10.11 -11.39
CA PRO A 294 28.46 11.23 -12.32
C PRO A 294 29.79 11.93 -12.65
N GLU A 295 30.68 12.06 -11.67
CA GLU A 295 31.97 12.73 -11.85
C GLU A 295 32.97 11.87 -12.64
N ILE A 296 32.98 10.56 -12.36
CA ILE A 296 33.84 9.61 -13.09
C ILE A 296 33.40 9.57 -14.56
N ILE A 297 32.09 9.44 -14.84
CA ILE A 297 31.59 9.40 -16.20
C ILE A 297 31.89 10.70 -16.96
N ALA A 298 31.72 11.86 -16.29
CA ALA A 298 32.05 13.14 -16.88
C ALA A 298 33.54 13.27 -17.24
N LEU A 299 34.45 12.73 -16.41
CA LEU A 299 35.90 12.73 -16.68
C LEU A 299 36.32 11.78 -17.80
N LEU A 300 35.65 10.62 -17.89
CA LEU A 300 35.93 9.67 -18.97
C LEU A 300 35.55 10.24 -20.32
N GLY A 301 34.64 11.19 -20.35
CA GLY A 301 34.15 11.85 -21.58
C GLY A 301 33.36 10.89 -22.49
N GLU A 302 32.96 11.38 -23.64
CA GLU A 302 32.23 10.60 -24.63
C GLU A 302 33.20 9.99 -25.67
N THR A 303 33.89 8.93 -25.30
CA THR A 303 34.78 8.18 -26.19
C THR A 303 34.25 6.76 -26.38
N PRO A 304 34.60 6.03 -27.46
CA PRO A 304 34.18 4.66 -27.66
C PRO A 304 34.56 3.72 -26.48
N ASP A 305 35.61 4.04 -25.77
CA ASP A 305 36.14 3.23 -24.65
C ASP A 305 35.58 3.64 -23.27
N THR A 306 34.75 4.67 -23.20
CA THR A 306 34.22 5.22 -21.94
C THR A 306 33.58 4.16 -21.07
N GLN A 307 32.76 3.30 -21.69
CA GLN A 307 32.12 2.20 -20.99
C GLN A 307 33.13 1.21 -20.42
N ALA A 308 34.11 0.77 -21.20
CA ALA A 308 35.10 -0.20 -20.77
C ALA A 308 35.95 0.36 -19.61
N ARG A 309 36.31 1.64 -19.68
CA ARG A 309 37.07 2.33 -18.64
C ARG A 309 36.25 2.49 -17.35
N PHE A 310 34.95 2.78 -17.46
CA PHE A 310 34.05 2.82 -16.30
C PHE A 310 33.92 1.43 -15.65
N GLU A 311 33.76 0.37 -16.44
CA GLU A 311 33.73 -0.99 -15.93
C GLU A 311 35.05 -1.41 -15.28
N GLN A 312 36.18 -0.96 -15.79
CA GLN A 312 37.49 -1.19 -15.18
C GLN A 312 37.63 -0.46 -13.83
N TRP A 313 37.19 0.79 -13.74
CA TRP A 313 37.12 1.52 -12.48
C TRP A 313 36.23 0.82 -11.46
N PHE A 314 35.04 0.41 -11.87
CA PHE A 314 34.12 -0.37 -11.02
C PHE A 314 34.75 -1.67 -10.52
N LYS A 315 35.35 -2.46 -11.40
CA LYS A 315 36.04 -3.72 -11.04
C LYS A 315 37.17 -3.48 -10.03
N GLY A 316 37.99 -2.44 -10.23
CA GLY A 316 39.03 -2.07 -9.28
C GLY A 316 38.48 -1.77 -7.89
N GLY A 317 37.35 -1.05 -7.80
CA GLY A 317 36.68 -0.82 -6.53
C GLY A 317 36.15 -2.09 -5.87
N MET A 318 35.58 -3.01 -6.66
CA MET A 318 35.12 -4.30 -6.17
C MET A 318 36.26 -5.20 -5.69
N GLU A 319 37.41 -5.21 -6.39
CA GLU A 319 38.60 -5.93 -5.95
C GLU A 319 39.09 -5.39 -4.61
N VAL A 320 39.14 -4.04 -4.44
CA VAL A 320 39.48 -3.44 -3.14
C VAL A 320 38.47 -3.85 -2.07
N LEU A 321 37.19 -3.92 -2.40
CA LEU A 321 36.13 -4.27 -1.47
C LEU A 321 36.25 -5.73 -0.95
N GLU A 322 36.83 -6.62 -1.73
CA GLU A 322 37.10 -8.00 -1.28
C GLU A 322 38.12 -8.07 -0.13
N PHE A 323 39.01 -7.09 -0.05
CA PHE A 323 40.09 -7.05 0.96
C PHE A 323 39.79 -6.07 2.11
N SER A 324 39.10 -4.96 1.82
CA SER A 324 38.87 -3.88 2.79
C SER A 324 37.68 -3.03 2.42
N ALA A 325 36.63 -3.04 3.28
CA ALA A 325 35.48 -2.15 3.14
C ALA A 325 35.91 -0.66 3.23
N ASP A 326 36.75 -0.31 4.20
CA ASP A 326 37.27 1.06 4.33
C ASP A 326 38.15 1.48 3.14
N GLY A 327 38.93 0.54 2.60
CA GLY A 327 39.69 0.76 1.37
C GLY A 327 38.78 1.03 0.18
N ALA A 328 37.68 0.29 0.04
CA ALA A 328 36.71 0.49 -1.04
C ALA A 328 35.93 1.81 -0.88
N ARG A 329 35.53 2.16 0.34
CA ARG A 329 34.91 3.47 0.64
C ARG A 329 35.84 4.60 0.23
N ALA A 330 37.14 4.50 0.60
CA ALA A 330 38.14 5.45 0.18
C ALA A 330 38.35 5.47 -1.34
N TYR A 331 38.39 4.29 -1.99
CA TYR A 331 38.53 4.18 -3.44
C TYR A 331 37.36 4.86 -4.19
N PHE A 332 36.15 4.59 -3.79
CA PHE A 332 34.98 5.23 -4.40
C PHE A 332 34.81 6.70 -3.99
N ALA A 333 35.40 7.14 -2.86
CA ALA A 333 35.39 8.54 -2.43
C ALA A 333 36.58 9.36 -2.95
N LEU A 334 37.63 8.72 -3.50
CA LEU A 334 38.85 9.42 -3.96
C LEU A 334 38.51 10.50 -4.99
N GLU A 335 39.26 11.61 -4.90
CA GLU A 335 39.25 12.62 -5.94
C GLU A 335 39.60 12.00 -7.30
N THR A 336 38.81 12.31 -8.29
CA THR A 336 38.82 11.73 -9.62
C THR A 336 40.15 11.73 -10.36
N LYS A 337 41.03 12.67 -10.06
CA LYS A 337 42.42 12.74 -10.63
C LYS A 337 43.34 11.61 -10.18
N LYS A 338 42.98 10.88 -9.12
CA LYS A 338 43.78 9.78 -8.56
C LYS A 338 43.19 8.40 -8.82
N ALA A 339 41.95 8.34 -9.29
CA ALA A 339 41.21 7.08 -9.48
C ALA A 339 41.25 6.54 -10.94
N LEU A 340 41.73 7.33 -11.88
CA LEU A 340 41.93 7.02 -13.30
C LEU A 340 43.41 7.08 -13.66
#